data_700dcf9b226f226d2b3831d63782c4d9
#
_entry.id   700dcf9b226f226d2b3831d63782c4d9
#
_cell.length_a   1.000
_cell.length_b   1.000
_cell.length_c   1.000
_cell.angle_alpha   90.00
_cell.angle_beta   90.00
_cell.angle_gamma   90.00
#
_symmetry.space_group_name_H-M   'P 1'
#
loop_
_entity.id
_entity.type
_entity.pdbx_description
1 polymer ?
#
loop_
_entity_poly.entity_id
_entity_poly.type
_entity_poly.pdbx_seq_one_letter_code
_entity_poly.pdbx_strand_id
1 'polypeptide(L)'
;VQNTLTFACRDKSNYTLQNIQELIQMNRSKLDMDRIESGIQSGIKILMQEMQREGFDKDEFCEKLSRVVVYRIEVPENTDLNRYFEIMNTRGEQLEQHDILKATLMSYLKDEKDKVIFAKIWDACSDMTGYIQMHFISKGNEVREAIFGGYWNDMPPKSWTNYKKEIKANSMNGVGHTIEEIINVDFQVDTDDGYLDDDIRVRFESVIEFPYFLLHTLKVYIAIKGISHENAGSKIIDELLDDKKLIESFNRITTYGVNDKGRIADNKETFSKEFIICLLRTRFLFDKYIVKREYANENADGEWSLKSLYVSGQQSKKKPYYRNTLFTRKGEYNKEKRSNDRNKRNIMLQSALRVSYTSPKVMHWITQLLIWLSKDNYSNALSNDLSVFSDAIEEIAKNAVCEQFFDVCEDGVYAMGVNNPNIVFNYLDYLLWMSEPKKYDDFTFEFRNSVEHWYPQNPSEGTFESWTDGVDQFGNLCIIQRNVNSKFSNMSPEAKKSTFKEMISKGSIKLRLMSELTEKGDGKAASLYWKDALYKKHEEHMIDMLCRACYPKEK
;
A
#
# COMPACT_ATOMS: atom_id res chain seq x y z
N VAL A 1 46.96 5.71 10.54
CA VAL A 1 45.60 5.20 10.34
C VAL A 1 44.90 6.10 9.35
N GLN A 2 44.54 5.56 8.19
CA GLN A 2 43.83 6.35 7.19
C GLN A 2 42.37 6.50 7.66
N ASN A 3 41.93 7.75 7.84
CA ASN A 3 40.54 8.01 8.24
C ASN A 3 39.60 7.66 7.08
N THR A 4 38.83 6.59 7.26
CA THR A 4 37.88 6.09 6.25
C THR A 4 36.44 6.54 6.50
N LEU A 5 36.20 7.21 7.64
CA LEU A 5 34.88 7.65 8.05
C LEU A 5 34.77 9.19 7.98
N THR A 6 33.87 9.69 7.14
CA THR A 6 33.62 11.14 6.97
C THR A 6 32.12 11.41 6.90
N PHE A 7 31.69 12.58 7.38
CA PHE A 7 30.29 13.03 7.37
C PHE A 7 30.19 14.39 6.68
N ALA A 8 29.41 14.51 5.63
CA ALA A 8 29.29 15.73 4.81
C ALA A 8 28.86 16.99 5.59
N CYS A 9 28.13 16.84 6.70
CA CYS A 9 27.53 17.95 7.47
C CYS A 9 27.95 17.99 8.96
N ARG A 10 29.05 17.31 9.34
CA ARG A 10 29.48 17.21 10.75
C ARG A 10 30.98 17.52 10.92
N ASP A 11 31.33 18.79 10.84
CA ASP A 11 32.72 19.21 10.88
C ASP A 11 33.43 18.84 12.18
N LYS A 12 32.77 18.93 13.33
CA LYS A 12 33.33 18.51 14.62
C LYS A 12 33.61 17.02 14.68
N SER A 13 32.70 16.20 14.19
CA SER A 13 32.90 14.75 14.13
C SER A 13 34.06 14.39 13.20
N ASN A 14 34.14 15.01 12.01
CA ASN A 14 35.26 14.82 11.08
C ASN A 14 36.60 15.21 11.68
N TYR A 15 36.66 16.38 12.30
CA TYR A 15 37.88 16.84 12.97
C TYR A 15 38.30 15.89 14.09
N THR A 16 37.36 15.42 14.91
CA THR A 16 37.61 14.48 16.02
C THR A 16 38.15 13.14 15.52
N LEU A 17 37.54 12.58 14.47
CA LEU A 17 37.97 11.31 13.87
C LEU A 17 39.34 11.44 13.18
N GLN A 18 39.63 12.54 12.52
CA GLN A 18 40.91 12.80 11.91
C GLN A 18 42.05 12.87 12.95
N ASN A 19 41.75 13.35 14.15
CA ASN A 19 42.72 13.53 15.23
C ASN A 19 42.57 12.48 16.34
N ILE A 20 41.98 11.31 16.04
CA ILE A 20 41.69 10.26 17.02
C ILE A 20 42.97 9.74 17.72
N GLN A 21 44.10 9.69 17.02
CA GLN A 21 45.38 9.25 17.60
C GLN A 21 45.90 10.23 18.65
N GLU A 22 45.82 11.52 18.42
CA GLU A 22 46.21 12.56 19.36
C GLU A 22 45.30 12.58 20.61
N LEU A 23 44.02 12.25 20.42
CA LEU A 23 43.06 12.07 21.52
C LEU A 23 43.39 10.86 22.39
N ILE A 24 43.74 9.72 21.79
CA ILE A 24 44.14 8.49 22.49
C ILE A 24 45.46 8.73 23.26
N GLN A 25 46.40 9.43 22.65
CA GLN A 25 47.70 9.77 23.28
C GLN A 25 47.62 10.90 24.30
N MET A 26 46.43 11.48 24.54
CA MET A 26 46.20 12.64 25.42
C MET A 26 47.05 13.87 25.07
N ASN A 27 47.42 14.04 23.83
CA ASN A 27 48.28 15.13 23.35
C ASN A 27 47.48 16.43 23.10
N ARG A 28 46.94 17.02 24.17
CA ARG A 28 46.04 18.17 24.12
C ARG A 28 46.64 19.43 23.47
N SER A 29 47.95 19.57 23.43
CA SER A 29 48.61 20.75 22.83
C SER A 29 48.47 20.82 21.31
N LYS A 30 48.13 19.72 20.65
CA LYS A 30 47.95 19.63 19.22
C LYS A 30 46.47 19.63 18.77
N LEU A 31 45.54 19.75 19.73
CA LEU A 31 44.10 19.63 19.47
C LEU A 31 43.40 20.96 19.75
N ASP A 32 42.55 21.35 18.82
CA ASP A 32 41.57 22.41 19.04
C ASP A 32 40.35 21.81 19.77
N MET A 33 40.31 22.05 21.10
CA MET A 33 39.28 21.44 21.96
C MET A 33 37.87 21.92 21.66
N ASP A 34 37.67 23.09 21.07
CA ASP A 34 36.37 23.63 20.70
C ASP A 34 35.77 22.92 19.48
N ARG A 35 36.62 22.27 18.71
CA ARG A 35 36.24 21.46 17.54
C ARG A 35 36.09 19.97 17.82
N ILE A 36 36.36 19.54 19.06
CA ILE A 36 36.18 18.13 19.46
C ILE A 36 34.69 17.87 19.70
N GLU A 37 34.21 16.77 19.13
CA GLU A 37 32.85 16.26 19.34
C GLU A 37 32.82 15.45 20.64
N SER A 38 32.01 15.90 21.62
CA SER A 38 32.01 15.42 23.01
C SER A 38 31.59 13.95 23.13
N GLY A 39 30.65 13.49 22.29
CA GLY A 39 30.18 12.11 22.28
C GLY A 39 31.27 11.13 21.83
N ILE A 40 32.00 11.47 20.75
CA ILE A 40 33.14 10.66 20.26
C ILE A 40 34.25 10.64 21.31
N GLN A 41 34.57 11.78 21.91
CA GLN A 41 35.59 11.87 22.96
C GLN A 41 35.24 10.99 24.17
N SER A 42 33.98 11.05 24.63
CA SER A 42 33.49 10.22 25.73
C SER A 42 33.53 8.73 25.39
N GLY A 43 33.13 8.35 24.18
CA GLY A 43 33.21 6.97 23.69
C GLY A 43 34.63 6.43 23.68
N ILE A 44 35.62 7.20 23.17
CA ILE A 44 37.04 6.84 23.20
C ILE A 44 37.52 6.63 24.65
N LYS A 45 37.14 7.53 25.56
CA LYS A 45 37.52 7.41 26.97
C LYS A 45 36.99 6.14 27.62
N ILE A 46 35.73 5.81 27.38
CA ILE A 46 35.11 4.58 27.90
C ILE A 46 35.79 3.34 27.31
N LEU A 47 36.03 3.29 26.00
CA LEU A 47 36.74 2.18 25.37
C LEU A 47 38.14 1.99 25.95
N MET A 48 38.89 3.07 26.17
CA MET A 48 40.21 2.99 26.78
C MET A 48 40.17 2.46 28.21
N GLN A 49 39.13 2.85 28.98
CA GLN A 49 38.96 2.36 30.36
C GLN A 49 38.63 0.85 30.37
N GLU A 50 37.75 0.40 29.51
CA GLU A 50 37.39 -1.02 29.42
C GLU A 50 38.58 -1.88 28.92
N MET A 51 39.39 -1.38 28.00
CA MET A 51 40.60 -2.07 27.53
C MET A 51 41.71 -2.15 28.58
N GLN A 52 41.66 -1.31 29.62
CA GLN A 52 42.60 -1.34 30.76
C GLN A 52 42.06 -2.15 31.95
N ARG A 53 40.83 -2.69 31.84
CA ARG A 53 40.22 -3.45 32.91
C ARG A 53 40.99 -4.75 33.19
N GLU A 54 41.12 -5.11 34.45
CA GLU A 54 41.74 -6.36 34.88
C GLU A 54 40.97 -7.57 34.28
N GLY A 55 41.69 -8.43 33.57
CA GLY A 55 41.11 -9.58 32.88
C GLY A 55 40.71 -9.33 31.42
N PHE A 56 40.95 -8.15 30.84
CA PHE A 56 40.73 -7.92 29.41
C PHE A 56 41.83 -8.60 28.57
N ASP A 57 41.41 -9.59 27.79
CA ASP A 57 42.30 -10.27 26.84
C ASP A 57 42.22 -9.60 25.46
N LYS A 58 43.29 -8.94 25.08
CA LYS A 58 43.39 -8.17 23.85
C LYS A 58 43.38 -9.08 22.61
N ASP A 59 43.98 -10.25 22.68
CA ASP A 59 44.10 -11.17 21.54
C ASP A 59 42.78 -11.85 21.29
N GLU A 60 42.05 -12.28 22.32
CA GLU A 60 40.69 -12.79 22.23
C GLU A 60 39.73 -11.72 21.66
N PHE A 61 39.89 -10.48 22.13
CA PHE A 61 39.06 -9.36 21.60
C PHE A 61 39.32 -9.13 20.10
N CYS A 62 40.59 -9.10 19.68
CA CYS A 62 40.94 -8.92 18.27
C CYS A 62 40.44 -10.10 17.40
N GLU A 63 40.50 -11.34 17.90
CA GLU A 63 39.96 -12.50 17.21
C GLU A 63 38.43 -12.38 17.04
N LYS A 64 37.70 -12.04 18.09
CA LYS A 64 36.25 -11.79 18.02
C LYS A 64 35.89 -10.65 17.07
N LEU A 65 36.65 -9.54 17.13
CA LEU A 65 36.45 -8.39 16.25
C LEU A 65 36.66 -8.74 14.77
N SER A 66 37.63 -9.64 14.46
CA SER A 66 37.88 -10.09 13.09
C SER A 66 36.72 -10.91 12.48
N ARG A 67 35.86 -11.46 13.34
CA ARG A 67 34.67 -12.21 12.94
C ARG A 67 33.43 -11.32 12.75
N VAL A 68 33.50 -10.03 13.08
CA VAL A 68 32.38 -9.09 12.90
C VAL A 68 32.20 -8.80 11.41
N VAL A 69 31.03 -9.12 10.90
CA VAL A 69 30.65 -8.82 9.52
C VAL A 69 29.81 -7.56 9.50
N VAL A 70 30.25 -6.57 8.75
CA VAL A 70 29.54 -5.31 8.56
C VAL A 70 28.87 -5.32 7.19
N TYR A 71 27.55 -5.22 7.18
CA TYR A 71 26.78 -5.09 5.94
C TYR A 71 26.62 -3.60 5.61
N ARG A 72 27.02 -3.21 4.40
CA ARG A 72 26.74 -1.89 3.85
C ARG A 72 25.54 -2.00 2.92
N ILE A 73 24.49 -1.26 3.22
CA ILE A 73 23.29 -1.15 2.37
C ILE A 73 23.29 0.25 1.76
N GLU A 74 23.29 0.34 0.44
CA GLU A 74 23.11 1.58 -0.29
C GLU A 74 21.63 1.77 -0.57
N VAL A 75 21.09 2.89 -0.14
CA VAL A 75 19.69 3.25 -0.32
C VAL A 75 19.58 4.14 -1.55
N PRO A 76 18.61 3.92 -2.46
CA PRO A 76 18.40 4.77 -3.63
C PRO A 76 18.25 6.25 -3.25
N GLU A 77 18.74 7.16 -4.11
CA GLU A 77 18.80 8.62 -3.83
C GLU A 77 17.44 9.24 -3.48
N ASN A 78 16.34 8.67 -3.97
CA ASN A 78 14.98 9.17 -3.73
C ASN A 78 14.28 8.53 -2.52
N THR A 79 14.99 7.79 -1.67
CA THR A 79 14.40 7.16 -0.48
C THR A 79 14.27 8.18 0.65
N ASP A 80 13.10 8.19 1.31
CA ASP A 80 12.92 8.94 2.56
C ASP A 80 13.77 8.31 3.67
N LEU A 81 14.95 8.89 3.87
CA LEU A 81 15.94 8.41 4.86
C LEU A 81 15.38 8.43 6.29
N ASN A 82 14.50 9.37 6.64
CA ASN A 82 13.92 9.43 7.98
C ASN A 82 13.01 8.24 8.24
N ARG A 83 12.15 7.92 7.26
CA ARG A 83 11.29 6.74 7.30
C ARG A 83 12.08 5.44 7.31
N TYR A 84 13.18 5.38 6.53
CA TYR A 84 14.08 4.23 6.52
C TYR A 84 14.76 4.04 7.89
N PHE A 85 15.22 5.13 8.51
CA PHE A 85 15.80 5.09 9.85
C PHE A 85 14.79 4.68 10.93
N GLU A 86 13.56 5.17 10.86
CA GLU A 86 12.48 4.72 11.77
C GLU A 86 12.25 3.23 11.65
N ILE A 87 12.14 2.71 10.43
CA ILE A 87 11.94 1.28 10.17
C ILE A 87 13.11 0.44 10.68
N MET A 88 14.36 0.90 10.49
CA MET A 88 15.55 0.20 10.96
C MET A 88 15.68 0.21 12.48
N ASN A 89 15.38 1.33 13.14
CA ASN A 89 15.48 1.47 14.59
C ASN A 89 14.33 0.78 15.33
N THR A 90 13.15 0.68 14.76
CA THR A 90 12.00 0.00 15.39
C THR A 90 12.07 -1.51 15.30
N ARG A 91 12.88 -2.07 14.41
CA ARG A 91 13.02 -3.53 14.22
C ARG A 91 13.84 -4.25 15.31
N GLY A 92 14.50 -3.53 16.21
CA GLY A 92 15.47 -4.13 17.14
C GLY A 92 14.95 -4.52 18.53
N GLU A 93 13.87 -3.93 19.07
CA GLU A 93 13.56 -4.04 20.50
C GLU A 93 12.08 -4.14 20.90
N GLN A 94 11.12 -3.98 20.00
CA GLN A 94 9.70 -4.12 20.37
C GLN A 94 8.99 -5.12 19.46
N LEU A 95 8.27 -6.07 20.09
CA LEU A 95 7.28 -6.91 19.40
C LEU A 95 6.28 -5.98 18.68
N GLU A 96 6.08 -6.21 17.41
CA GLU A 96 5.09 -5.45 16.65
C GLU A 96 3.68 -5.70 17.22
N GLN A 97 2.80 -4.71 17.11
CA GLN A 97 1.44 -4.85 17.67
C GLN A 97 0.69 -6.08 17.13
N HIS A 98 0.96 -6.48 15.90
CA HIS A 98 0.33 -7.67 15.33
C HIS A 98 0.87 -8.98 15.92
N ASP A 99 2.12 -9.04 16.42
CA ASP A 99 2.65 -10.20 17.13
C ASP A 99 2.00 -10.34 18.52
N ILE A 100 1.85 -9.21 19.22
CA ILE A 100 1.13 -9.18 20.51
C ILE A 100 -0.33 -9.60 20.30
N LEU A 101 -0.96 -9.12 19.22
CA LEU A 101 -2.33 -9.51 18.89
C LEU A 101 -2.43 -11.01 18.57
N LYS A 102 -1.50 -11.57 17.80
CA LYS A 102 -1.40 -13.00 17.51
C LYS A 102 -1.36 -13.81 18.78
N ALA A 103 -0.44 -13.47 19.69
CA ALA A 103 -0.32 -14.15 20.99
C ALA A 103 -1.60 -14.03 21.82
N THR A 104 -2.24 -12.86 21.84
CA THR A 104 -3.49 -12.62 22.56
C THR A 104 -4.62 -13.49 22.01
N LEU A 105 -4.83 -13.53 20.71
CA LEU A 105 -5.88 -14.35 20.09
C LEU A 105 -5.61 -15.84 20.25
N MET A 106 -4.35 -16.27 20.17
CA MET A 106 -3.95 -17.66 20.44
C MET A 106 -4.19 -18.06 21.90
N SER A 107 -4.02 -17.15 22.86
CA SER A 107 -4.27 -17.42 24.27
C SER A 107 -5.73 -17.78 24.58
N TYR A 108 -6.67 -17.37 23.72
CA TYR A 108 -8.09 -17.73 23.86
C TYR A 108 -8.39 -19.17 23.42
N LEU A 109 -7.48 -19.82 22.67
CA LEU A 109 -7.63 -21.20 22.21
C LEU A 109 -7.18 -22.18 23.29
N LYS A 110 -8.00 -23.19 23.58
CA LYS A 110 -7.72 -24.20 24.62
C LYS A 110 -6.91 -25.39 24.10
N ASP A 111 -7.14 -25.79 22.83
CA ASP A 111 -6.49 -26.94 22.22
C ASP A 111 -5.19 -26.51 21.53
N GLU A 112 -4.06 -27.11 21.89
CA GLU A 112 -2.74 -26.83 21.26
C GLU A 112 -2.74 -27.06 19.75
N LYS A 113 -3.53 -28.02 19.26
CA LYS A 113 -3.69 -28.25 17.81
C LYS A 113 -4.38 -27.08 17.14
N ASP A 114 -5.35 -26.46 17.81
CA ASP A 114 -6.04 -25.27 17.29
C ASP A 114 -5.08 -24.07 17.25
N LYS A 115 -4.16 -23.94 18.21
CA LYS A 115 -3.10 -22.91 18.21
C LYS A 115 -2.14 -23.08 17.02
N VAL A 116 -1.71 -24.31 16.73
CA VAL A 116 -0.84 -24.59 15.58
C VAL A 116 -1.51 -24.23 14.25
N ILE A 117 -2.79 -24.59 14.09
CA ILE A 117 -3.54 -24.23 12.86
C ILE A 117 -3.68 -22.71 12.75
N PHE A 118 -4.03 -22.05 13.87
CA PHE A 118 -4.15 -20.59 13.92
C PHE A 118 -2.85 -19.91 13.50
N ALA A 119 -1.72 -20.33 14.10
CA ALA A 119 -0.40 -19.78 13.80
C ALA A 119 -0.05 -19.93 12.31
N LYS A 120 -0.23 -21.12 11.72
CA LYS A 120 0.01 -21.36 10.30
C LYS A 120 -0.79 -20.44 9.39
N ILE A 121 -2.08 -20.27 9.67
CA ILE A 121 -2.94 -19.38 8.87
C ILE A 121 -2.49 -17.91 9.05
N TRP A 122 -2.17 -17.51 10.29
CA TRP A 122 -1.71 -16.16 10.58
C TRP A 122 -0.42 -15.84 9.84
N ASP A 123 0.58 -16.71 9.94
CA ASP A 123 1.90 -16.53 9.31
C ASP A 123 1.78 -16.49 7.77
N ALA A 124 0.95 -17.37 7.20
CA ALA A 124 0.64 -17.32 5.78
C ALA A 124 -0.02 -15.99 5.36
N CYS A 125 -0.90 -15.41 6.18
CA CYS A 125 -1.58 -14.16 5.89
C CYS A 125 -0.68 -12.93 6.11
N SER A 126 0.32 -13.02 7.00
CA SER A 126 1.19 -11.89 7.37
C SER A 126 2.18 -11.52 6.26
N ASP A 127 2.60 -12.47 5.44
CA ASP A 127 3.43 -12.18 4.28
C ASP A 127 2.58 -11.56 3.15
N MET A 128 2.66 -10.24 3.03
CA MET A 128 1.92 -9.48 2.01
C MET A 128 2.60 -9.45 0.64
N THR A 129 3.77 -10.06 0.47
CA THR A 129 4.55 -10.03 -0.78
C THR A 129 4.10 -11.05 -1.81
N GLY A 130 3.49 -12.16 -1.36
CA GLY A 130 3.02 -13.24 -2.21
C GLY A 130 1.50 -13.43 -2.18
N TYR A 131 1.00 -14.36 -3.02
CA TYR A 131 -0.38 -14.81 -2.98
C TYR A 131 -0.57 -15.86 -1.90
N ILE A 132 -1.64 -15.76 -1.12
CA ILE A 132 -1.89 -16.61 0.05
C ILE A 132 -1.80 -18.11 -0.25
N GLN A 133 -2.17 -18.54 -1.44
CA GLN A 133 -2.11 -19.95 -1.84
C GLN A 133 -0.68 -20.49 -1.86
N MET A 134 0.33 -19.64 -2.07
CA MET A 134 1.73 -20.05 -2.12
C MET A 134 2.31 -20.40 -0.74
N HIS A 135 1.67 -19.93 0.34
CA HIS A 135 2.13 -20.18 1.72
C HIS A 135 1.62 -21.50 2.33
N PHE A 136 0.71 -22.21 1.66
CA PHE A 136 0.22 -23.51 2.11
C PHE A 136 0.98 -24.64 1.43
N ILE A 137 2.29 -24.71 1.66
CA ILE A 137 3.17 -25.76 1.11
C ILE A 137 3.04 -27.00 1.98
N SER A 138 2.80 -28.16 1.34
CA SER A 138 2.88 -29.47 1.94
C SER A 138 3.31 -30.49 0.88
N LYS A 139 3.83 -31.64 1.30
CA LYS A 139 4.11 -32.76 0.37
C LYS A 139 2.84 -33.07 -0.44
N GLY A 140 2.88 -32.88 -1.75
CA GLY A 140 1.82 -33.25 -2.68
C GLY A 140 0.70 -32.23 -2.94
N ASN A 141 0.77 -30.97 -2.46
CA ASN A 141 -0.27 -29.93 -2.64
C ASN A 141 -1.66 -30.27 -2.04
N GLU A 142 -1.81 -31.33 -1.26
CA GLU A 142 -3.10 -31.79 -0.73
C GLU A 142 -3.81 -30.75 0.13
N VAL A 143 -3.09 -30.11 1.06
CA VAL A 143 -3.65 -29.07 1.93
C VAL A 143 -4.11 -27.87 1.12
N ARG A 144 -3.32 -27.48 0.12
CA ARG A 144 -3.62 -26.34 -0.76
C ARG A 144 -4.89 -26.60 -1.58
N GLU A 145 -5.02 -27.81 -2.13
CA GLU A 145 -6.20 -28.22 -2.91
C GLU A 145 -7.45 -28.35 -2.02
N ALA A 146 -7.29 -28.83 -0.80
CA ALA A 146 -8.39 -28.90 0.15
C ALA A 146 -8.92 -27.51 0.58
N ILE A 147 -8.04 -26.50 0.64
CA ILE A 147 -8.41 -25.14 1.03
C ILE A 147 -8.88 -24.30 -0.18
N PHE A 148 -8.19 -24.38 -1.32
CA PHE A 148 -8.39 -23.50 -2.48
C PHE A 148 -8.91 -24.20 -3.72
N GLY A 149 -9.27 -25.49 -3.62
CA GLY A 149 -9.76 -26.31 -4.74
C GLY A 149 -8.67 -26.75 -5.70
N GLY A 150 -9.02 -27.63 -6.64
CA GLY A 150 -8.09 -28.27 -7.55
C GLY A 150 -7.33 -27.33 -8.48
N TYR A 151 -7.85 -26.11 -8.72
CA TYR A 151 -7.22 -25.03 -9.50
C TYR A 151 -6.68 -23.89 -8.64
N TRP A 152 -6.66 -24.06 -7.32
CA TRP A 152 -6.23 -23.08 -6.32
C TRP A 152 -6.97 -21.74 -6.38
N ASN A 153 -8.20 -21.73 -6.84
CA ASN A 153 -8.96 -20.49 -7.03
C ASN A 153 -10.35 -20.50 -6.39
N ASP A 154 -10.62 -21.50 -5.55
CA ASP A 154 -11.86 -21.58 -4.80
C ASP A 154 -11.77 -20.83 -3.49
N MET A 155 -12.90 -20.30 -3.03
CA MET A 155 -12.98 -19.57 -1.77
C MET A 155 -12.69 -20.51 -0.59
N PRO A 156 -11.77 -20.14 0.33
CA PRO A 156 -11.49 -20.95 1.50
C PRO A 156 -12.74 -21.28 2.32
N PRO A 157 -12.86 -22.50 2.90
CA PRO A 157 -14.03 -22.93 3.68
C PRO A 157 -14.37 -22.02 4.84
N LYS A 158 -15.68 -21.94 5.21
CA LYS A 158 -16.14 -21.16 6.37
C LYS A 158 -16.01 -21.91 7.71
N SER A 159 -15.84 -23.24 7.69
CA SER A 159 -15.87 -24.08 8.88
C SER A 159 -14.47 -24.39 9.42
N TRP A 160 -14.25 -24.17 10.72
CA TRP A 160 -13.02 -24.53 11.42
C TRP A 160 -12.69 -26.03 11.32
N THR A 161 -13.71 -26.89 11.28
CA THR A 161 -13.51 -28.34 11.19
C THR A 161 -12.78 -28.79 9.92
N ASN A 162 -12.94 -28.06 8.81
CA ASN A 162 -12.25 -28.36 7.56
C ASN A 162 -10.73 -28.15 7.73
N TYR A 163 -10.33 -27.04 8.34
CA TYR A 163 -8.91 -26.77 8.60
C TYR A 163 -8.31 -27.75 9.60
N LYS A 164 -9.07 -28.12 10.63
CA LYS A 164 -8.64 -29.11 11.64
C LYS A 164 -8.41 -30.50 11.00
N LYS A 165 -9.15 -30.84 9.95
CA LYS A 165 -8.98 -32.09 9.22
C LYS A 165 -7.74 -32.06 8.31
N GLU A 166 -7.60 -31.00 7.50
CA GLU A 166 -6.62 -30.95 6.42
C GLU A 166 -5.20 -30.53 6.87
N ILE A 167 -5.10 -29.58 7.81
CA ILE A 167 -3.79 -29.12 8.32
C ILE A 167 -3.17 -30.12 9.31
N LYS A 168 -3.95 -31.06 9.84
CA LYS A 168 -3.56 -32.00 10.89
C LYS A 168 -2.50 -33.03 10.48
N ALA A 169 -2.54 -33.47 9.23
CA ALA A 169 -1.76 -34.63 8.79
C ALA A 169 -0.25 -34.37 8.75
N ASN A 170 0.20 -33.12 8.59
CA ASN A 170 1.59 -32.78 8.31
C ASN A 170 2.34 -32.04 9.43
N SER A 171 1.64 -31.66 10.53
CA SER A 171 2.26 -30.85 11.58
C SER A 171 2.78 -31.64 12.78
N MET A 172 2.58 -32.95 12.83
CA MET A 172 3.07 -33.78 13.95
C MET A 172 4.55 -34.15 13.86
N ASN A 173 5.24 -33.87 12.74
CA ASN A 173 6.68 -34.02 12.64
C ASN A 173 7.47 -32.78 13.11
N GLY A 174 6.78 -31.72 13.51
CA GLY A 174 7.37 -30.53 14.14
C GLY A 174 7.18 -30.58 15.66
N VAL A 175 7.70 -31.58 16.34
CA VAL A 175 8.06 -31.45 17.75
C VAL A 175 9.06 -30.31 17.77
N GLY A 176 8.79 -29.24 18.53
CA GLY A 176 9.74 -28.15 18.69
C GLY A 176 11.09 -28.75 19.12
N HIS A 177 12.04 -28.73 18.22
CA HIS A 177 13.39 -29.16 18.55
C HIS A 177 13.95 -28.18 19.56
N THR A 178 14.58 -28.69 20.61
CA THR A 178 15.39 -27.86 21.49
C THR A 178 16.53 -27.25 20.70
N ILE A 179 17.06 -26.13 21.16
CA ILE A 179 18.22 -25.47 20.52
C ILE A 179 19.38 -26.47 20.35
N GLU A 180 19.54 -27.40 21.30
CA GLU A 180 20.52 -28.48 21.23
C GLU A 180 20.25 -29.47 20.11
N GLU A 181 19.01 -29.86 19.87
CA GLU A 181 18.60 -30.71 18.74
C GLU A 181 18.79 -30.00 17.41
N ILE A 182 18.54 -28.70 17.33
CA ILE A 182 18.74 -27.88 16.11
C ILE A 182 20.24 -27.78 15.77
N ILE A 183 21.11 -27.66 16.77
CA ILE A 183 22.56 -27.57 16.59
C ILE A 183 23.18 -28.92 16.16
N ASN A 184 22.61 -30.03 16.61
CA ASN A 184 23.16 -31.38 16.40
C ASN A 184 22.54 -32.14 15.21
N VAL A 185 21.53 -31.63 14.57
CA VAL A 185 20.92 -32.20 13.35
C VAL A 185 21.48 -31.45 12.15
N ASP A 186 22.19 -32.17 11.25
CA ASP A 186 22.37 -31.71 9.88
C ASP A 186 20.99 -31.55 9.24
N PHE A 187 20.42 -30.37 9.33
CA PHE A 187 19.21 -30.00 8.59
C PHE A 187 19.59 -30.05 7.10
N GLN A 188 19.35 -31.17 6.48
CA GLN A 188 19.10 -31.18 5.06
C GLN A 188 17.78 -30.39 4.90
N VAL A 189 17.92 -29.13 4.59
CA VAL A 189 16.83 -28.34 4.00
C VAL A 189 16.45 -29.14 2.76
N ASP A 190 15.30 -29.82 2.81
CA ASP A 190 14.71 -30.43 1.61
C ASP A 190 14.43 -29.25 0.65
N THR A 191 15.44 -28.92 -0.15
CA THR A 191 15.39 -27.92 -1.22
C THR A 191 14.55 -28.39 -2.40
N ASP A 192 13.71 -29.40 -2.21
CA ASP A 192 12.72 -29.85 -3.21
C ASP A 192 11.46 -28.95 -3.21
N ASP A 193 11.64 -27.68 -2.88
CA ASP A 193 10.73 -26.56 -3.16
C ASP A 193 10.83 -26.16 -4.65
N GLY A 194 10.87 -27.13 -5.54
CA GLY A 194 10.99 -26.95 -7.00
C GLY A 194 9.86 -26.16 -7.67
N TYR A 195 9.15 -25.31 -6.91
CA TYR A 195 8.04 -24.47 -7.40
C TYR A 195 8.09 -23.02 -6.93
N LEU A 196 9.04 -22.65 -6.09
CA LEU A 196 9.25 -21.24 -5.74
C LEU A 196 10.40 -20.73 -6.61
N ASP A 197 10.07 -20.35 -7.83
CA ASP A 197 10.89 -19.42 -8.59
C ASP A 197 10.99 -18.16 -7.71
N ASP A 198 12.18 -17.80 -7.25
CA ASP A 198 12.40 -16.58 -6.43
C ASP A 198 11.87 -15.34 -7.15
N ASP A 199 11.82 -15.36 -8.49
CA ASP A 199 11.19 -14.34 -9.33
C ASP A 199 9.68 -14.16 -9.06
N ILE A 200 8.98 -15.17 -8.55
CA ILE A 200 7.53 -15.07 -8.28
C ILE A 200 7.25 -14.31 -6.98
N ARG A 201 8.14 -14.38 -5.98
CA ARG A 201 7.96 -13.75 -4.67
C ARG A 201 8.14 -12.23 -4.70
N VAL A 202 9.08 -11.75 -5.49
CA VAL A 202 9.43 -10.31 -5.57
C VAL A 202 8.57 -9.56 -6.61
N ARG A 203 7.79 -10.29 -7.40
CA ARG A 203 7.06 -9.74 -8.54
C ARG A 203 5.94 -8.77 -8.17
N PHE A 204 5.30 -8.96 -7.01
CA PHE A 204 4.14 -8.16 -6.61
C PHE A 204 4.39 -7.42 -5.30
N GLU A 205 4.03 -6.15 -5.27
CA GLU A 205 4.00 -5.33 -4.06
C GLU A 205 2.55 -5.03 -3.66
N SER A 206 2.23 -5.28 -2.39
CA SER A 206 0.93 -4.99 -1.82
C SER A 206 0.72 -3.49 -1.62
N VAL A 207 -0.52 -3.02 -1.81
CA VAL A 207 -0.89 -1.62 -1.59
C VAL A 207 -1.02 -1.23 -0.12
N ILE A 208 -1.05 -2.22 0.79
CA ILE A 208 -1.09 -2.04 2.26
C ILE A 208 -0.22 -3.08 2.95
N GLU A 209 0.24 -2.75 4.15
CA GLU A 209 0.98 -3.63 5.05
C GLU A 209 0.03 -4.46 5.94
N PHE A 210 0.54 -5.52 6.56
CA PHE A 210 -0.26 -6.47 7.34
C PHE A 210 -1.01 -5.85 8.53
N PRO A 211 -0.46 -4.92 9.33
CA PRO A 211 -1.22 -4.27 10.41
C PRO A 211 -2.49 -3.56 9.92
N TYR A 212 -2.41 -2.86 8.78
CA TYR A 212 -3.57 -2.24 8.14
C TYR A 212 -4.55 -3.28 7.60
N PHE A 213 -4.02 -4.37 7.01
CA PHE A 213 -4.85 -5.47 6.53
C PHE A 213 -5.66 -6.13 7.65
N LEU A 214 -5.08 -6.26 8.86
CA LEU A 214 -5.80 -6.74 10.04
C LEU A 214 -6.98 -5.83 10.42
N LEU A 215 -6.80 -4.50 10.35
CA LEU A 215 -7.88 -3.55 10.61
C LEU A 215 -8.98 -3.63 9.54
N HIS A 216 -8.63 -3.75 8.28
CA HIS A 216 -9.60 -4.02 7.21
C HIS A 216 -10.38 -5.29 7.48
N THR A 217 -9.68 -6.38 7.83
CA THR A 217 -10.31 -7.67 8.15
C THR A 217 -11.23 -7.57 9.36
N LEU A 218 -10.83 -6.84 10.41
CA LEU A 218 -11.69 -6.62 11.58
C LEU A 218 -13.00 -5.93 11.19
N LYS A 219 -12.93 -4.89 10.36
CA LYS A 219 -14.12 -4.19 9.85
C LYS A 219 -15.00 -5.10 8.98
N VAL A 220 -14.38 -5.92 8.13
CA VAL A 220 -15.09 -6.94 7.34
C VAL A 220 -15.79 -7.95 8.27
N TYR A 221 -15.11 -8.43 9.30
CA TYR A 221 -15.67 -9.36 10.29
C TYR A 221 -16.88 -8.75 11.02
N ILE A 222 -16.76 -7.50 11.48
CA ILE A 222 -17.85 -6.75 12.11
C ILE A 222 -19.07 -6.66 11.20
N ALA A 223 -18.85 -6.28 9.95
CA ALA A 223 -19.93 -6.09 8.96
C ALA A 223 -20.65 -7.40 8.60
N ILE A 224 -19.89 -8.53 8.47
CA ILE A 224 -20.48 -9.83 8.12
C ILE A 224 -21.22 -10.45 9.29
N LYS A 225 -20.71 -10.27 10.52
CA LYS A 225 -21.29 -10.86 11.72
C LYS A 225 -22.36 -9.97 12.36
N GLY A 226 -22.61 -8.78 11.82
CA GLY A 226 -23.56 -7.83 12.39
C GLY A 226 -23.22 -7.44 13.82
N ILE A 227 -21.91 -7.24 14.13
CA ILE A 227 -21.49 -6.94 15.50
C ILE A 227 -21.87 -5.52 15.84
N SER A 228 -22.67 -5.36 16.90
CA SER A 228 -22.94 -4.09 17.55
C SER A 228 -21.97 -3.86 18.73
N HIS A 229 -21.77 -2.62 19.06
CA HIS A 229 -20.89 -2.20 20.15
C HIS A 229 -21.62 -1.22 21.05
N GLU A 230 -21.88 -1.60 22.30
CA GLU A 230 -22.71 -0.86 23.25
C GLU A 230 -22.13 0.51 23.66
N ASN A 231 -20.79 0.66 23.70
CA ASN A 231 -20.12 1.84 24.24
C ASN A 231 -19.44 2.75 23.19
N ALA A 232 -19.53 2.43 21.92
CA ALA A 232 -19.02 3.29 20.86
C ALA A 232 -20.20 3.80 20.04
N GLY A 233 -20.70 4.93 20.39
CA GLY A 233 -21.65 5.68 19.56
C GLY A 233 -21.08 6.00 18.17
N SER A 234 -19.80 5.81 17.94
CA SER A 234 -19.15 5.87 16.65
C SER A 234 -18.94 4.47 16.12
N LYS A 235 -19.32 4.28 14.93
CA LYS A 235 -19.22 3.07 14.16
C LYS A 235 -17.73 2.76 13.90
N ILE A 236 -17.16 1.74 14.52
CA ILE A 236 -15.76 1.28 14.29
C ILE A 236 -15.47 1.17 12.77
N ILE A 237 -16.48 0.87 11.97
CA ILE A 237 -16.38 0.80 10.51
C ILE A 237 -15.94 2.13 9.90
N ASP A 238 -16.37 3.25 10.47
CA ASP A 238 -16.09 4.60 9.94
C ASP A 238 -14.80 5.22 10.54
N GLU A 239 -14.21 4.60 11.58
CA GLU A 239 -12.98 5.08 12.19
C GLU A 239 -11.77 4.90 11.25
N LEU A 240 -10.76 5.76 11.41
CA LEU A 240 -9.48 5.64 10.69
C LEU A 240 -8.84 4.27 10.93
N LEU A 241 -8.16 3.76 9.92
CA LEU A 241 -7.38 2.54 9.97
C LEU A 241 -6.01 2.86 10.62
N ASP A 242 -6.00 3.11 11.93
CA ASP A 242 -4.78 3.48 12.65
C ASP A 242 -4.09 2.22 13.21
N ASP A 243 -2.97 1.83 12.62
CA ASP A 243 -2.14 0.71 13.03
C ASP A 243 -1.65 0.81 14.48
N LYS A 244 -1.44 2.03 14.99
CA LYS A 244 -1.09 2.28 16.39
C LYS A 244 -2.22 1.93 17.37
N LYS A 245 -3.46 1.86 16.89
CA LYS A 245 -4.65 1.47 17.66
C LYS A 245 -5.12 0.04 17.39
N LEU A 246 -4.27 -0.79 16.74
CA LEU A 246 -4.62 -2.15 16.36
C LEU A 246 -5.13 -2.96 17.57
N ILE A 247 -4.33 -3.04 18.63
CA ILE A 247 -4.69 -3.81 19.85
C ILE A 247 -5.94 -3.23 20.52
N GLU A 248 -6.04 -1.89 20.59
CA GLU A 248 -7.21 -1.21 21.17
C GLU A 248 -8.49 -1.59 20.41
N SER A 249 -8.47 -1.55 19.07
CA SER A 249 -9.61 -1.88 18.22
C SER A 249 -10.10 -3.32 18.45
N PHE A 250 -9.18 -4.28 18.56
CA PHE A 250 -9.53 -5.66 18.87
C PHE A 250 -10.05 -5.83 20.31
N ASN A 251 -9.46 -5.18 21.29
CA ASN A 251 -9.90 -5.21 22.68
C ASN A 251 -11.32 -4.65 22.83
N ARG A 252 -11.66 -3.58 22.12
CA ARG A 252 -13.02 -3.01 22.11
C ARG A 252 -14.05 -4.06 21.64
N ILE A 253 -13.75 -4.79 20.58
CA ILE A 253 -14.64 -5.84 20.06
C ILE A 253 -14.69 -7.04 21.00
N THR A 254 -13.57 -7.52 21.49
CA THR A 254 -13.54 -8.70 22.37
C THR A 254 -14.12 -8.44 23.76
N THR A 255 -14.22 -7.18 24.18
CA THR A 255 -14.77 -6.80 25.49
C THR A 255 -16.24 -6.41 25.40
N TYR A 256 -16.61 -5.61 24.41
CA TYR A 256 -17.93 -4.97 24.33
C TYR A 256 -18.79 -5.45 23.15
N GLY A 257 -18.20 -6.16 22.17
CA GLY A 257 -18.91 -6.59 20.97
C GLY A 257 -20.03 -7.59 21.29
N VAL A 258 -21.17 -7.39 20.64
CA VAL A 258 -22.36 -8.26 20.72
C VAL A 258 -22.77 -8.68 19.33
N ASN A 259 -23.13 -9.94 19.15
CA ASN A 259 -23.69 -10.49 17.91
C ASN A 259 -24.93 -11.33 18.22
N ASP A 260 -25.51 -11.99 17.22
CA ASP A 260 -26.67 -12.88 17.33
C ASP A 260 -26.48 -14.07 18.30
N LYS A 261 -25.24 -14.42 18.62
CA LYS A 261 -24.86 -15.49 19.56
C LYS A 261 -24.55 -14.98 20.98
N GLY A 262 -24.71 -13.67 21.24
CA GLY A 262 -24.43 -13.03 22.52
C GLY A 262 -23.13 -12.22 22.55
N ARG A 263 -22.59 -11.99 23.74
CA ARG A 263 -21.38 -11.18 23.93
C ARG A 263 -20.14 -11.95 23.50
N ILE A 264 -19.26 -11.31 22.75
CA ILE A 264 -17.97 -11.90 22.32
C ILE A 264 -17.08 -12.21 23.53
N ALA A 265 -17.17 -11.40 24.58
CA ALA A 265 -16.44 -11.60 25.84
C ALA A 265 -16.70 -12.99 26.47
N ASP A 266 -17.89 -13.54 26.29
CA ASP A 266 -18.30 -14.82 26.86
C ASP A 266 -17.76 -16.01 26.05
N ASN A 267 -17.35 -15.81 24.82
CA ASN A 267 -16.85 -16.87 23.94
C ASN A 267 -15.68 -16.42 23.03
N LYS A 268 -14.59 -15.97 23.64
CA LYS A 268 -13.38 -15.49 22.94
C LYS A 268 -12.71 -16.57 22.09
N GLU A 269 -12.84 -17.84 22.44
CA GLU A 269 -12.33 -18.97 21.65
C GLU A 269 -13.03 -19.04 20.28
N THR A 270 -14.35 -18.92 20.26
CA THR A 270 -15.12 -18.89 19.01
C THR A 270 -14.75 -17.67 18.17
N PHE A 271 -14.61 -16.49 18.80
CA PHE A 271 -14.15 -15.28 18.11
C PHE A 271 -12.80 -15.50 17.41
N SER A 272 -11.80 -16.06 18.12
CA SER A 272 -10.48 -16.32 17.53
C SER A 272 -10.55 -17.25 16.32
N LYS A 273 -11.32 -18.34 16.41
CA LYS A 273 -11.51 -19.29 15.31
C LYS A 273 -12.23 -18.67 14.11
N GLU A 274 -13.29 -17.90 14.37
CA GLU A 274 -14.04 -17.23 13.31
C GLU A 274 -13.24 -16.09 12.67
N PHE A 275 -12.47 -15.33 13.47
CA PHE A 275 -11.64 -14.25 12.98
C PHE A 275 -10.51 -14.75 12.08
N ILE A 276 -9.78 -15.80 12.46
CA ILE A 276 -8.69 -16.33 11.64
C ILE A 276 -9.18 -16.90 10.30
N ILE A 277 -10.37 -17.50 10.28
CA ILE A 277 -11.04 -17.92 9.04
C ILE A 277 -11.40 -16.70 8.18
N CYS A 278 -11.94 -15.66 8.82
CA CYS A 278 -12.24 -14.40 8.15
C CYS A 278 -10.96 -13.79 7.56
N LEU A 279 -9.85 -13.80 8.31
CA LEU A 279 -8.56 -13.31 7.86
C LEU A 279 -8.09 -14.04 6.59
N LEU A 280 -8.10 -15.36 6.57
CA LEU A 280 -7.72 -16.17 5.42
C LEU A 280 -8.61 -15.88 4.18
N ARG A 281 -9.92 -15.82 4.39
CA ARG A 281 -10.89 -15.56 3.33
C ARG A 281 -10.75 -14.15 2.75
N THR A 282 -10.58 -13.17 3.63
CA THR A 282 -10.36 -11.77 3.25
C THR A 282 -9.02 -11.62 2.52
N ARG A 283 -7.96 -12.34 2.97
CA ARG A 283 -6.67 -12.34 2.30
C ARG A 283 -6.76 -12.92 0.89
N PHE A 284 -7.48 -14.02 0.71
CA PHE A 284 -7.73 -14.60 -0.62
C PHE A 284 -8.46 -13.62 -1.55
N LEU A 285 -9.49 -12.93 -1.03
CA LEU A 285 -10.20 -11.90 -1.80
C LEU A 285 -9.32 -10.70 -2.14
N PHE A 286 -8.51 -10.26 -1.19
CA PHE A 286 -7.56 -9.18 -1.37
C PHE A 286 -6.54 -9.51 -2.47
N ASP A 287 -5.96 -10.70 -2.42
CA ASP A 287 -4.99 -11.14 -3.43
C ASP A 287 -5.59 -11.22 -4.82
N LYS A 288 -6.86 -11.61 -4.92
CA LYS A 288 -7.55 -11.82 -6.20
C LYS A 288 -8.14 -10.55 -6.80
N TYR A 289 -8.64 -9.63 -5.97
CA TYR A 289 -9.50 -8.53 -6.42
C TYR A 289 -8.96 -7.13 -6.11
N ILE A 290 -7.91 -6.99 -5.33
CA ILE A 290 -7.27 -5.69 -5.08
C ILE A 290 -6.02 -5.56 -5.94
N VAL A 291 -5.86 -4.38 -6.57
CA VAL A 291 -4.67 -4.07 -7.39
C VAL A 291 -3.38 -4.16 -6.59
N LYS A 292 -2.31 -4.54 -7.29
CA LYS A 292 -0.94 -4.58 -6.78
C LYS A 292 -0.01 -3.84 -7.73
N ARG A 293 1.17 -3.47 -7.28
CA ARG A 293 2.27 -3.12 -8.17
C ARG A 293 2.93 -4.42 -8.64
N GLU A 294 3.09 -4.58 -9.93
CA GLU A 294 3.77 -5.72 -10.55
C GLU A 294 5.06 -5.24 -11.20
N TYR A 295 6.17 -5.80 -10.79
CA TYR A 295 7.51 -5.53 -11.31
C TYR A 295 7.90 -6.65 -12.28
N ALA A 296 7.24 -6.70 -13.43
CA ALA A 296 7.59 -7.61 -14.51
C ALA A 296 8.33 -6.79 -15.57
N ASN A 297 9.51 -7.24 -15.99
CA ASN A 297 10.35 -6.56 -17.00
C ASN A 297 10.94 -5.23 -16.51
N GLU A 298 12.19 -5.12 -16.28
CA GLU A 298 13.08 -3.93 -16.16
C GLU A 298 12.45 -2.54 -15.85
N ASN A 299 11.13 -2.49 -15.58
CA ASN A 299 10.41 -1.28 -15.21
C ASN A 299 10.54 -1.04 -13.71
N ALA A 300 11.44 -0.12 -13.34
CA ALA A 300 11.74 0.19 -11.95
C ALA A 300 10.52 0.71 -11.16
N ASP A 301 9.54 1.33 -11.84
CA ASP A 301 8.35 1.91 -11.20
C ASP A 301 7.20 0.91 -11.03
N GLY A 302 7.29 -0.27 -11.65
CA GLY A 302 6.23 -1.27 -11.67
C GLY A 302 4.96 -0.80 -12.40
N GLU A 303 4.01 -1.70 -12.59
CA GLU A 303 2.73 -1.41 -13.23
C GLU A 303 1.57 -1.80 -12.31
N TRP A 304 0.43 -1.10 -12.44
CA TRP A 304 -0.79 -1.52 -11.76
C TRP A 304 -1.33 -2.81 -12.38
N SER A 305 -1.55 -3.80 -11.54
CA SER A 305 -1.93 -5.14 -11.99
C SER A 305 -3.08 -5.70 -11.14
N LEU A 306 -4.00 -6.41 -11.81
CA LEU A 306 -5.11 -7.14 -11.19
C LEU A 306 -5.10 -8.56 -11.71
N LYS A 307 -4.44 -9.45 -11.00
CA LYS A 307 -4.24 -10.85 -11.39
C LYS A 307 -4.68 -11.81 -10.30
N SER A 308 -5.02 -13.01 -10.72
CA SER A 308 -5.32 -14.15 -9.85
C SER A 308 -4.35 -15.27 -10.12
N LEU A 309 -4.02 -16.02 -9.08
CA LEU A 309 -3.20 -17.20 -9.18
C LEU A 309 -4.05 -18.41 -9.56
N TYR A 310 -3.60 -19.16 -10.55
CA TYR A 310 -4.19 -20.40 -11.02
C TYR A 310 -3.13 -21.49 -11.18
N VAL A 311 -3.58 -22.72 -11.19
CA VAL A 311 -2.72 -23.87 -11.44
C VAL A 311 -3.25 -24.64 -12.64
N SER A 312 -2.35 -25.06 -13.52
CA SER A 312 -2.66 -25.91 -14.66
C SER A 312 -1.75 -27.15 -14.66
N GLY A 313 -2.21 -28.21 -15.29
CA GLY A 313 -1.49 -29.47 -15.46
C GLY A 313 -2.12 -30.65 -14.72
N GLN A 314 -1.55 -31.86 -14.94
CA GLN A 314 -1.94 -33.07 -14.23
C GLN A 314 -1.33 -33.08 -12.82
N GLN A 315 -1.91 -33.85 -11.89
CA GLN A 315 -1.59 -33.85 -10.46
C GLN A 315 -0.09 -33.81 -10.08
N SER A 316 0.77 -34.47 -10.84
CA SER A 316 2.22 -34.53 -10.59
C SER A 316 3.04 -33.40 -11.22
N LYS A 317 2.45 -32.55 -12.06
CA LYS A 317 3.12 -31.49 -12.83
C LYS A 317 2.32 -30.17 -12.85
N LYS A 318 1.60 -29.88 -11.79
CA LYS A 318 0.87 -28.62 -11.67
C LYS A 318 1.86 -27.46 -11.52
N LYS A 319 1.74 -26.46 -12.41
CA LYS A 319 2.53 -25.22 -12.33
C LYS A 319 1.61 -24.04 -12.06
N PRO A 320 1.95 -23.18 -11.06
CA PRO A 320 1.21 -21.94 -10.84
C PRO A 320 1.50 -20.93 -11.95
N TYR A 321 0.48 -20.17 -12.31
CA TYR A 321 0.60 -19.05 -13.24
C TYR A 321 -0.38 -17.95 -12.89
N TYR A 322 -0.03 -16.71 -13.26
CA TYR A 322 -0.87 -15.53 -13.04
C TYR A 322 -1.64 -15.20 -14.33
N ARG A 323 -2.90 -14.90 -14.16
CA ARG A 323 -3.76 -14.38 -15.24
C ARG A 323 -4.62 -13.24 -14.73
N ASN A 324 -5.13 -12.42 -15.66
CA ASN A 324 -6.07 -11.36 -15.32
C ASN A 324 -7.27 -11.93 -14.56
N THR A 325 -7.65 -11.25 -13.46
CA THR A 325 -8.72 -11.72 -12.58
C THR A 325 -10.05 -11.84 -13.32
N LEU A 326 -10.39 -10.85 -14.14
CA LEU A 326 -11.63 -10.83 -14.92
C LEU A 326 -11.40 -11.44 -16.30
N PHE A 327 -11.19 -12.76 -16.31
CA PHE A 327 -10.92 -13.52 -17.52
C PHE A 327 -12.10 -14.43 -17.87
N THR A 328 -12.51 -14.46 -19.13
CA THR A 328 -13.49 -15.42 -19.66
C THR A 328 -12.81 -16.63 -20.29
N ARG A 329 -13.36 -17.84 -20.10
CA ARG A 329 -12.79 -19.08 -20.64
C ARG A 329 -12.73 -19.06 -22.17
N LYS A 330 -11.67 -19.69 -22.75
CA LYS A 330 -11.51 -19.90 -24.20
C LYS A 330 -12.76 -20.50 -24.82
N GLY A 331 -13.20 -19.90 -25.93
CA GLY A 331 -14.36 -20.33 -26.73
C GLY A 331 -15.20 -19.17 -27.25
N GLU A 332 -15.00 -17.97 -26.74
CA GLU A 332 -15.76 -16.80 -27.11
C GLU A 332 -14.80 -15.66 -27.50
N TYR A 333 -14.28 -15.73 -28.72
CA TYR A 333 -13.29 -14.77 -29.28
C TYR A 333 -13.67 -13.30 -29.07
N ASN A 334 -14.96 -12.98 -29.12
CA ASN A 334 -15.48 -11.65 -28.83
C ASN A 334 -15.54 -11.32 -27.32
N LYS A 335 -15.51 -12.34 -26.42
CA LYS A 335 -15.55 -12.14 -24.96
C LYS A 335 -14.15 -11.94 -24.36
N GLU A 336 -13.11 -12.44 -25.02
CA GLU A 336 -11.72 -12.27 -24.56
C GLU A 336 -11.29 -10.79 -24.63
N LYS A 337 -11.63 -10.09 -25.72
CA LYS A 337 -11.40 -8.64 -25.85
C LYS A 337 -12.18 -7.85 -24.78
N ARG A 338 -13.46 -8.19 -24.58
CA ARG A 338 -14.31 -7.54 -23.55
C ARG A 338 -13.81 -7.81 -22.13
N SER A 339 -13.23 -8.98 -21.84
CA SER A 339 -12.70 -9.29 -20.51
C SER A 339 -11.40 -8.52 -20.21
N ASN A 340 -10.54 -8.32 -21.22
CA ASN A 340 -9.36 -7.48 -21.09
C ASN A 340 -9.75 -6.01 -20.88
N ASP A 341 -10.74 -5.50 -21.59
CA ASP A 341 -11.26 -4.15 -21.39
C ASP A 341 -11.84 -3.99 -19.97
N ARG A 342 -12.55 -4.99 -19.47
CA ARG A 342 -13.09 -4.98 -18.09
C ARG A 342 -11.99 -5.04 -17.04
N ASN A 343 -10.97 -5.87 -17.23
CA ASN A 343 -9.84 -5.93 -16.31
C ASN A 343 -9.09 -4.58 -16.28
N LYS A 344 -8.87 -3.97 -17.48
CA LYS A 344 -8.27 -2.63 -17.58
C LYS A 344 -9.14 -1.58 -16.88
N ARG A 345 -10.47 -1.59 -17.05
CA ARG A 345 -11.39 -0.70 -16.35
C ARG A 345 -11.25 -0.80 -14.82
N ASN A 346 -11.17 -2.02 -14.28
CA ASN A 346 -11.00 -2.23 -12.84
C ASN A 346 -9.63 -1.77 -12.34
N ILE A 347 -8.57 -2.00 -13.11
CA ILE A 347 -7.23 -1.49 -12.80
C ILE A 347 -7.27 0.04 -12.74
N MET A 348 -7.87 0.71 -13.72
CA MET A 348 -7.97 2.16 -13.77
C MET A 348 -8.75 2.73 -12.59
N LEU A 349 -9.92 2.17 -12.25
CA LEU A 349 -10.72 2.59 -11.11
C LEU A 349 -9.98 2.41 -9.77
N GLN A 350 -9.41 1.24 -9.54
CA GLN A 350 -8.71 0.98 -8.27
C GLN A 350 -7.41 1.78 -8.16
N SER A 351 -6.68 1.99 -9.26
CA SER A 351 -5.50 2.84 -9.26
C SER A 351 -5.86 4.31 -9.02
N ALA A 352 -6.98 4.80 -9.59
CA ALA A 352 -7.49 6.14 -9.29
C ALA A 352 -7.78 6.31 -7.78
N LEU A 353 -8.47 5.34 -7.16
CA LEU A 353 -8.71 5.33 -5.72
C LEU A 353 -7.39 5.27 -4.92
N ARG A 354 -6.47 4.39 -5.31
CA ARG A 354 -5.19 4.21 -4.60
C ARG A 354 -4.33 5.47 -4.61
N VAL A 355 -4.24 6.15 -5.76
CA VAL A 355 -3.44 7.39 -5.85
C VAL A 355 -4.14 8.58 -5.19
N SER A 356 -5.46 8.53 -5.04
CA SER A 356 -6.23 9.55 -4.32
C SER A 356 -6.05 9.44 -2.80
N TYR A 357 -6.05 8.23 -2.27
CA TYR A 357 -5.88 7.93 -0.86
C TYR A 357 -4.48 7.39 -0.60
N THR A 358 -3.51 8.27 -0.41
CA THR A 358 -2.10 7.91 -0.28
C THR A 358 -1.75 7.27 1.06
N SER A 359 -2.41 7.73 2.14
CA SER A 359 -2.22 7.16 3.49
C SER A 359 -3.05 5.89 3.69
N PRO A 360 -2.47 4.77 4.15
CA PRO A 360 -3.21 3.56 4.48
C PRO A 360 -4.36 3.78 5.48
N LYS A 361 -4.24 4.79 6.35
CA LYS A 361 -5.26 5.10 7.37
C LYS A 361 -6.62 5.52 6.81
N VAL A 362 -6.66 6.02 5.59
CA VAL A 362 -7.89 6.52 4.94
C VAL A 362 -8.34 5.68 3.73
N MET A 363 -7.75 4.51 3.51
CA MET A 363 -8.11 3.63 2.38
C MET A 363 -9.39 2.82 2.63
N HIS A 364 -10.44 3.47 3.12
CA HIS A 364 -11.73 2.82 3.41
C HIS A 364 -12.37 2.13 2.20
N TRP A 365 -12.03 2.57 0.98
CA TRP A 365 -12.48 1.93 -0.25
C TRP A 365 -12.12 0.43 -0.32
N ILE A 366 -10.95 0.03 0.22
CA ILE A 366 -10.56 -1.38 0.33
C ILE A 366 -11.51 -2.12 1.27
N THR A 367 -11.82 -1.54 2.43
CA THR A 367 -12.79 -2.14 3.38
C THR A 367 -14.15 -2.33 2.72
N GLN A 368 -14.68 -1.29 2.08
CA GLN A 368 -15.99 -1.32 1.42
C GLN A 368 -16.05 -2.42 0.35
N LEU A 369 -15.00 -2.51 -0.47
CA LEU A 369 -14.91 -3.52 -1.52
C LEU A 369 -14.77 -4.94 -0.95
N LEU A 370 -13.97 -5.14 0.09
CA LEU A 370 -13.82 -6.43 0.76
C LEU A 370 -15.11 -6.86 1.48
N ILE A 371 -15.86 -5.93 2.08
CA ILE A 371 -17.19 -6.21 2.64
C ILE A 371 -18.14 -6.65 1.53
N TRP A 372 -18.18 -5.92 0.40
CA TRP A 372 -19.00 -6.26 -0.75
C TRP A 372 -18.67 -7.66 -1.29
N LEU A 373 -17.39 -7.97 -1.48
CA LEU A 373 -16.88 -9.27 -1.94
C LEU A 373 -17.16 -10.41 -0.95
N SER A 374 -17.26 -10.13 0.33
CA SER A 374 -17.45 -11.13 1.38
C SER A 374 -18.91 -11.50 1.63
N LYS A 375 -19.87 -10.75 1.08
CA LYS A 375 -21.30 -11.09 1.15
C LYS A 375 -21.61 -12.31 0.28
N ASP A 376 -22.54 -13.14 0.73
CA ASP A 376 -22.84 -14.42 0.06
C ASP A 376 -23.37 -14.28 -1.40
N ASN A 377 -23.82 -13.09 -1.78
CA ASN A 377 -24.34 -12.82 -3.10
C ASN A 377 -23.28 -12.50 -4.17
N TYR A 378 -22.02 -12.23 -3.78
CA TYR A 378 -21.03 -11.80 -4.75
C TYR A 378 -20.67 -12.88 -5.78
N SER A 379 -20.55 -14.14 -5.35
CA SER A 379 -20.18 -15.24 -6.25
C SER A 379 -21.24 -15.46 -7.34
N ASN A 380 -22.52 -15.27 -7.01
CA ASN A 380 -23.61 -15.34 -7.96
C ASN A 380 -23.61 -14.13 -8.91
N ALA A 381 -23.39 -12.92 -8.39
CA ALA A 381 -23.31 -11.72 -9.19
C ALA A 381 -22.13 -11.79 -10.18
N LEU A 382 -20.94 -12.16 -9.73
CA LEU A 382 -19.75 -12.27 -10.57
C LEU A 382 -19.81 -13.44 -11.58
N SER A 383 -20.52 -14.53 -11.28
CA SER A 383 -20.70 -15.62 -12.23
C SER A 383 -21.64 -15.26 -13.38
N ASN A 384 -22.62 -14.38 -13.12
CA ASN A 384 -23.61 -13.95 -14.10
C ASN A 384 -23.12 -12.74 -14.92
N ASP A 385 -22.52 -11.75 -14.27
CA ASP A 385 -21.99 -10.56 -14.94
C ASP A 385 -20.73 -10.01 -14.24
N LEU A 386 -19.63 -10.00 -14.97
CA LEU A 386 -18.35 -9.45 -14.48
C LEU A 386 -18.35 -7.92 -14.40
N SER A 387 -19.32 -7.22 -15.00
CA SER A 387 -19.42 -5.74 -14.90
C SER A 387 -19.83 -5.30 -13.50
N VAL A 388 -20.58 -6.12 -12.78
CA VAL A 388 -21.07 -5.82 -11.42
C VAL A 388 -19.93 -5.45 -10.46
N PHE A 389 -18.76 -6.07 -10.64
CA PHE A 389 -17.59 -5.73 -9.84
C PHE A 389 -17.05 -4.34 -10.15
N SER A 390 -16.98 -3.97 -11.44
CA SER A 390 -16.59 -2.62 -11.85
C SER A 390 -17.56 -1.57 -11.34
N ASP A 391 -18.85 -1.86 -11.39
CA ASP A 391 -19.91 -0.97 -10.95
C ASP A 391 -19.87 -0.75 -9.44
N ALA A 392 -19.54 -1.79 -8.65
CA ALA A 392 -19.34 -1.68 -7.20
C ALA A 392 -18.14 -0.78 -6.85
N ILE A 393 -17.03 -0.86 -7.58
CA ILE A 393 -15.87 0.03 -7.36
C ILE A 393 -16.21 1.47 -7.77
N GLU A 394 -16.90 1.63 -8.90
CA GLU A 394 -17.30 2.93 -9.40
C GLU A 394 -18.27 3.64 -8.44
N GLU A 395 -19.18 2.90 -7.82
CA GLU A 395 -20.09 3.42 -6.79
C GLU A 395 -19.33 3.97 -5.58
N ILE A 396 -18.28 3.28 -5.13
CA ILE A 396 -17.40 3.77 -4.07
C ILE A 396 -16.73 5.10 -4.46
N ALA A 397 -16.25 5.21 -5.70
CA ALA A 397 -15.63 6.44 -6.19
C ALA A 397 -16.65 7.60 -6.30
N LYS A 398 -17.87 7.33 -6.81
CA LYS A 398 -18.95 8.31 -6.91
C LYS A 398 -19.36 8.85 -5.55
N ASN A 399 -19.59 7.97 -4.58
CA ASN A 399 -19.99 8.38 -3.23
C ASN A 399 -18.93 9.27 -2.61
N ALA A 400 -17.64 8.94 -2.78
CA ALA A 400 -16.55 9.78 -2.29
C ALA A 400 -16.50 11.16 -2.97
N VAL A 401 -16.81 11.26 -4.27
CA VAL A 401 -16.90 12.55 -4.98
C VAL A 401 -18.14 13.35 -4.52
N CYS A 402 -19.29 12.70 -4.33
CA CYS A 402 -20.49 13.37 -3.81
C CYS A 402 -20.21 13.96 -2.43
N GLU A 403 -19.76 13.15 -1.48
CA GLU A 403 -19.52 13.55 -0.09
C GLU A 403 -18.43 14.62 0.07
N GLN A 404 -17.36 14.55 -0.72
CA GLN A 404 -16.19 15.41 -0.53
C GLN A 404 -16.16 16.63 -1.45
N PHE A 405 -17.02 16.69 -2.46
CA PHE A 405 -17.03 17.78 -3.42
C PHE A 405 -18.41 18.38 -3.61
N PHE A 406 -19.41 17.61 -4.08
CA PHE A 406 -20.72 18.19 -4.37
C PHE A 406 -21.49 18.60 -3.11
N ASP A 407 -21.41 17.82 -2.03
CA ASP A 407 -22.10 18.13 -0.78
C ASP A 407 -21.42 19.26 0.01
N VAL A 408 -20.17 19.60 -0.36
CA VAL A 408 -19.37 20.66 0.28
C VAL A 408 -19.46 21.98 -0.49
N CYS A 409 -19.65 21.92 -1.82
CA CYS A 409 -19.76 23.12 -2.67
C CYS A 409 -21.17 23.74 -2.60
N GLU A 410 -21.28 24.88 -1.96
CA GLU A 410 -22.54 25.61 -1.85
C GLU A 410 -22.91 26.31 -3.17
N ASP A 411 -24.20 26.37 -3.49
CA ASP A 411 -24.78 27.11 -4.65
C ASP A 411 -24.13 26.84 -6.02
N GLY A 412 -23.50 25.68 -6.19
CA GLY A 412 -22.83 25.30 -7.44
C GLY A 412 -21.54 26.08 -7.73
N VAL A 413 -20.93 26.66 -6.70
CA VAL A 413 -19.63 27.34 -6.80
C VAL A 413 -18.49 26.37 -6.46
N TYR A 414 -17.70 25.99 -7.45
CA TYR A 414 -16.63 25.00 -7.33
C TYR A 414 -15.24 25.67 -7.18
N ALA A 415 -15.07 26.45 -6.11
CA ALA A 415 -13.88 27.30 -5.88
C ALA A 415 -13.08 26.88 -4.62
N MET A 416 -12.89 25.59 -4.41
CA MET A 416 -12.14 25.06 -3.27
C MET A 416 -10.61 25.28 -3.37
N GLY A 417 -10.12 25.77 -4.50
CA GLY A 417 -8.70 25.98 -4.72
C GLY A 417 -7.88 24.71 -4.50
N VAL A 418 -6.76 24.85 -3.79
CA VAL A 418 -5.85 23.73 -3.47
C VAL A 418 -6.44 22.70 -2.49
N ASN A 419 -7.59 23.01 -1.87
CA ASN A 419 -8.28 22.09 -0.94
C ASN A 419 -9.19 21.07 -1.67
N ASN A 420 -9.26 21.13 -3.01
CA ASN A 420 -10.00 20.13 -3.76
C ASN A 420 -9.47 18.73 -3.47
N PRO A 421 -10.32 17.75 -3.12
CA PRO A 421 -9.88 16.38 -2.86
C PRO A 421 -9.29 15.72 -4.10
N ASN A 422 -8.20 14.98 -3.93
CA ASN A 422 -7.52 14.30 -5.05
C ASN A 422 -8.44 13.33 -5.80
N ILE A 423 -9.43 12.75 -5.10
CA ILE A 423 -10.38 11.81 -5.71
C ILE A 423 -11.20 12.47 -6.83
N VAL A 424 -11.52 13.76 -6.71
CA VAL A 424 -12.30 14.49 -7.72
C VAL A 424 -11.53 14.55 -9.04
N PHE A 425 -10.24 14.89 -9.00
CA PHE A 425 -9.40 14.94 -10.20
C PHE A 425 -9.16 13.53 -10.78
N ASN A 426 -8.85 12.55 -9.94
CA ASN A 426 -8.53 11.22 -10.41
C ASN A 426 -9.79 10.49 -10.94
N TYR A 427 -10.95 10.68 -10.33
CA TYR A 427 -12.19 10.13 -10.86
C TYR A 427 -12.61 10.82 -12.17
N LEU A 428 -12.40 12.13 -12.27
CA LEU A 428 -12.60 12.87 -13.53
C LEU A 428 -11.66 12.35 -14.62
N ASP A 429 -10.39 12.16 -14.34
CA ASP A 429 -9.43 11.58 -15.30
C ASP A 429 -9.85 10.16 -15.75
N TYR A 430 -10.42 9.36 -14.83
CA TYR A 430 -11.02 8.07 -15.20
C TYR A 430 -12.21 8.23 -16.15
N LEU A 431 -13.11 9.17 -15.90
CA LEU A 431 -14.26 9.43 -16.79
C LEU A 431 -13.82 9.93 -18.16
N LEU A 432 -12.83 10.82 -18.20
CA LEU A 432 -12.22 11.30 -19.44
C LEU A 432 -11.56 10.16 -20.23
N TRP A 433 -10.82 9.29 -19.55
CA TRP A 433 -10.25 8.08 -20.15
C TRP A 433 -11.34 7.15 -20.71
N MET A 434 -12.43 6.94 -19.96
CA MET A 434 -13.56 6.11 -20.40
C MET A 434 -14.28 6.68 -21.63
N SER A 435 -14.33 8.00 -21.78
CA SER A 435 -14.97 8.65 -22.93
C SER A 435 -14.17 8.48 -24.23
N GLU A 436 -12.83 8.51 -24.14
CA GLU A 436 -11.93 8.41 -25.30
C GLU A 436 -10.76 7.43 -25.05
N PRO A 437 -11.02 6.14 -24.80
CA PRO A 437 -9.99 5.20 -24.32
C PRO A 437 -8.86 4.94 -25.33
N LYS A 438 -9.10 5.20 -26.63
CA LYS A 438 -8.06 5.10 -27.67
C LYS A 438 -7.13 6.31 -27.67
N LYS A 439 -7.67 7.50 -27.39
CA LYS A 439 -6.89 8.75 -27.32
C LYS A 439 -5.93 8.73 -26.13
N TYR A 440 -6.36 8.13 -25.02
CA TYR A 440 -5.64 8.09 -23.77
C TYR A 440 -5.16 6.68 -23.40
N ASP A 441 -4.80 5.87 -24.42
CA ASP A 441 -4.37 4.48 -24.21
C ASP A 441 -3.04 4.38 -23.44
N ASP A 442 -2.21 5.41 -23.56
CA ASP A 442 -0.94 5.60 -22.83
C ASP A 442 -1.11 6.06 -21.38
N PHE A 443 -2.33 6.49 -20.99
CA PHE A 443 -2.55 7.05 -19.66
C PHE A 443 -2.55 5.98 -18.56
N THR A 444 -1.78 6.26 -17.49
CA THR A 444 -1.75 5.46 -16.26
C THR A 444 -1.85 6.39 -15.05
N PHE A 445 -2.49 5.88 -14.01
CA PHE A 445 -2.56 6.61 -12.75
C PHE A 445 -1.22 6.52 -12.00
N GLU A 446 -0.66 7.66 -11.67
CA GLU A 446 0.54 7.86 -10.87
C GLU A 446 0.20 8.70 -9.65
N PHE A 447 1.07 8.68 -8.64
CA PHE A 447 0.91 9.53 -7.45
C PHE A 447 1.12 11.00 -7.82
N ARG A 448 0.01 11.71 -7.97
CA ARG A 448 -0.08 13.16 -8.14
C ARG A 448 -0.82 13.69 -6.92
N ASN A 449 -0.18 14.50 -6.12
CA ASN A 449 -0.70 14.97 -4.82
C ASN A 449 -0.57 16.48 -4.63
N SER A 450 -0.38 17.22 -5.72
CA SER A 450 -0.29 18.66 -5.71
C SER A 450 -1.33 19.24 -6.66
N VAL A 451 -2.23 20.07 -6.14
CA VAL A 451 -3.16 20.83 -6.96
C VAL A 451 -2.43 22.06 -7.47
N GLU A 452 -2.49 22.28 -8.79
CA GLU A 452 -1.82 23.34 -9.51
C GLU A 452 -2.83 24.23 -10.21
N HIS A 453 -2.56 25.54 -10.18
CA HIS A 453 -3.30 26.54 -10.93
C HIS A 453 -2.71 26.67 -12.33
N TRP A 454 -3.48 26.36 -13.38
CA TRP A 454 -3.01 26.53 -14.75
C TRP A 454 -2.67 27.99 -15.03
N TYR A 455 -3.60 28.93 -14.73
CA TYR A 455 -3.30 30.34 -14.57
C TYR A 455 -2.88 30.60 -13.13
N PRO A 456 -1.66 31.06 -12.85
CA PRO A 456 -1.11 31.12 -11.51
C PRO A 456 -1.80 32.17 -10.62
N GLN A 457 -1.84 31.91 -9.31
CA GLN A 457 -2.35 32.85 -8.32
C GLN A 457 -1.56 34.15 -8.26
N ASN A 458 -0.25 34.05 -8.34
CA ASN A 458 0.68 35.19 -8.26
C ASN A 458 1.58 35.19 -9.50
N PRO A 459 1.16 35.84 -10.62
CA PRO A 459 1.98 35.95 -11.79
C PRO A 459 3.32 36.61 -11.50
N SER A 460 4.38 36.20 -12.20
CA SER A 460 5.67 36.87 -12.10
C SER A 460 5.55 38.33 -12.47
N GLU A 461 6.13 39.24 -11.69
CA GLU A 461 6.01 40.70 -11.88
C GLU A 461 6.32 41.12 -13.33
N GLY A 462 5.41 41.92 -13.88
CA GLY A 462 5.56 42.51 -15.23
C GLY A 462 5.32 41.56 -16.40
N THR A 463 4.90 40.30 -16.17
CA THR A 463 4.74 39.33 -17.27
C THR A 463 3.30 39.26 -17.79
N PHE A 464 2.29 39.31 -16.93
CA PHE A 464 0.86 39.25 -17.28
C PHE A 464 -0.03 39.67 -16.10
N GLU A 465 -1.32 39.88 -16.35
CA GLU A 465 -2.28 40.37 -15.32
C GLU A 465 -2.52 39.38 -14.18
N SER A 466 -2.73 39.91 -12.97
CA SER A 466 -3.23 39.13 -11.84
C SER A 466 -4.70 38.73 -12.06
N TRP A 467 -5.07 37.58 -11.55
CA TRP A 467 -6.45 37.10 -11.57
C TRP A 467 -6.90 36.76 -10.14
N THR A 468 -7.68 37.64 -9.53
CA THR A 468 -8.14 37.50 -8.15
C THR A 468 -9.49 36.80 -8.05
N ASP A 469 -10.40 37.05 -9.01
CA ASP A 469 -11.79 36.62 -8.95
C ASP A 469 -12.02 35.35 -9.79
N GLY A 470 -11.63 34.17 -9.31
CA GLY A 470 -11.87 32.91 -9.99
C GLY A 470 -10.65 32.06 -10.22
N VAL A 471 -9.49 32.47 -9.74
CA VAL A 471 -8.25 31.68 -9.88
C VAL A 471 -8.37 30.30 -9.21
N ASP A 472 -9.16 30.20 -8.12
CA ASP A 472 -9.41 28.98 -7.36
C ASP A 472 -10.58 28.12 -7.89
N GLN A 473 -11.18 28.53 -9.02
CA GLN A 473 -12.24 27.77 -9.68
C GLN A 473 -11.73 26.43 -10.20
N PHE A 474 -12.53 25.37 -10.10
CA PHE A 474 -12.16 24.03 -10.51
C PHE A 474 -11.68 23.95 -11.97
N GLY A 475 -12.25 24.80 -12.85
CA GLY A 475 -11.83 24.92 -14.25
C GLY A 475 -10.36 25.30 -14.43
N ASN A 476 -9.78 26.06 -13.50
CA ASN A 476 -8.39 26.50 -13.54
C ASN A 476 -7.40 25.54 -12.83
N LEU A 477 -7.89 24.45 -12.23
CA LEU A 477 -7.08 23.58 -11.38
C LEU A 477 -6.80 22.22 -12.06
N CYS A 478 -5.66 21.66 -11.78
CA CYS A 478 -5.31 20.29 -12.17
C CYS A 478 -4.45 19.62 -11.08
N ILE A 479 -4.38 18.29 -11.13
CA ILE A 479 -3.54 17.54 -10.21
C ILE A 479 -2.23 17.14 -10.90
N ILE A 480 -1.10 17.40 -10.22
CA ILE A 480 0.24 17.13 -10.74
C ILE A 480 1.16 16.55 -9.66
N GLN A 481 2.33 16.11 -10.06
CA GLN A 481 3.38 15.74 -9.12
C GLN A 481 4.00 17.00 -8.48
N ARG A 482 4.42 16.89 -7.21
CA ARG A 482 4.98 18.03 -6.45
C ARG A 482 6.22 18.65 -7.10
N ASN A 483 7.09 17.83 -7.68
CA ASN A 483 8.27 18.29 -8.40
C ASN A 483 7.91 19.05 -9.69
N VAL A 484 6.81 18.69 -10.35
CA VAL A 484 6.28 19.39 -11.54
C VAL A 484 5.69 20.73 -11.12
N ASN A 485 4.97 20.79 -10.01
CA ASN A 485 4.41 22.02 -9.45
C ASN A 485 5.53 23.05 -9.18
N SER A 486 6.62 22.63 -8.53
CA SER A 486 7.76 23.51 -8.29
C SER A 486 8.40 24.07 -9.58
N LYS A 487 8.36 23.30 -10.67
CA LYS A 487 8.88 23.73 -11.98
C LYS A 487 7.92 24.67 -12.71
N PHE A 488 6.62 24.43 -12.60
CA PHE A 488 5.60 25.31 -13.21
C PHE A 488 5.63 26.71 -12.61
N SER A 489 5.89 26.80 -11.29
CA SER A 489 6.01 28.08 -10.60
C SER A 489 4.90 29.06 -10.99
N ASN A 490 5.21 30.35 -11.08
CA ASN A 490 4.29 31.43 -11.43
C ASN A 490 4.25 31.73 -12.95
N MET A 491 4.55 30.74 -13.81
CA MET A 491 4.57 30.91 -15.25
C MET A 491 3.15 31.02 -15.83
N SER A 492 3.04 31.73 -16.97
CA SER A 492 1.79 31.76 -17.73
C SER A 492 1.43 30.40 -18.33
N PRO A 493 0.14 30.15 -18.65
CA PRO A 493 -0.29 28.95 -19.34
C PRO A 493 0.54 28.61 -20.59
N GLU A 494 0.88 29.60 -21.44
CA GLU A 494 1.69 29.40 -22.64
C GLU A 494 3.13 29.01 -22.31
N ALA A 495 3.72 29.65 -21.29
CA ALA A 495 5.07 29.36 -20.86
C ALA A 495 5.16 27.93 -20.28
N LYS A 496 4.19 27.54 -19.44
CA LYS A 496 4.07 26.16 -18.95
C LYS A 496 3.98 25.16 -20.09
N LYS A 497 3.09 25.41 -21.05
CA LYS A 497 2.88 24.55 -22.21
C LYS A 497 4.13 24.41 -23.08
N SER A 498 4.77 25.52 -23.44
CA SER A 498 5.94 25.50 -24.31
C SER A 498 7.16 24.87 -23.67
N THR A 499 7.38 25.14 -22.37
CA THR A 499 8.56 24.68 -21.62
C THR A 499 8.43 23.22 -21.17
N PHE A 500 7.23 22.78 -20.79
CA PHE A 500 7.02 21.47 -20.14
C PHE A 500 6.15 20.51 -20.95
N LYS A 501 6.18 20.59 -22.27
CA LYS A 501 5.36 19.80 -23.19
C LYS A 501 5.40 18.29 -22.89
N GLU A 502 6.57 17.73 -22.63
CA GLU A 502 6.73 16.30 -22.32
C GLU A 502 6.10 15.94 -20.97
N MET A 503 6.27 16.77 -19.92
CA MET A 503 5.67 16.53 -18.61
C MET A 503 4.14 16.63 -18.66
N ILE A 504 3.62 17.57 -19.44
CA ILE A 504 2.17 17.74 -19.64
C ILE A 504 1.59 16.54 -20.38
N SER A 505 2.27 16.02 -21.42
CA SER A 505 1.80 14.86 -22.18
C SER A 505 1.73 13.58 -21.35
N LYS A 506 2.52 13.46 -20.27
CA LYS A 506 2.47 12.37 -19.28
C LYS A 506 1.61 12.70 -18.04
N GLY A 507 1.09 13.93 -17.97
CA GLY A 507 0.30 14.43 -16.85
C GLY A 507 -1.12 13.87 -16.78
N SER A 508 -1.93 14.42 -15.87
CA SER A 508 -3.36 14.12 -15.76
C SER A 508 -4.08 14.47 -17.07
N ILE A 509 -5.17 13.77 -17.37
CA ILE A 509 -5.91 14.00 -18.63
C ILE A 509 -6.50 15.42 -18.62
N LYS A 510 -7.00 15.87 -17.46
CA LYS A 510 -7.48 17.25 -17.30
C LYS A 510 -6.40 18.27 -17.66
N LEU A 511 -5.16 18.09 -17.19
CA LEU A 511 -4.03 18.97 -17.54
C LEU A 511 -3.73 18.95 -19.04
N ARG A 512 -3.74 17.78 -19.68
CA ARG A 512 -3.56 17.66 -21.15
C ARG A 512 -4.62 18.48 -21.90
N LEU A 513 -5.88 18.36 -21.50
CA LEU A 513 -6.99 19.12 -22.09
C LEU A 513 -6.86 20.65 -21.88
N MET A 514 -6.46 21.10 -20.69
CA MET A 514 -6.20 22.51 -20.42
C MET A 514 -5.09 23.06 -21.33
N SER A 515 -4.04 22.28 -21.52
CA SER A 515 -2.94 22.62 -22.44
C SER A 515 -3.39 22.66 -23.91
N GLU A 516 -4.24 21.71 -24.35
CA GLU A 516 -4.80 21.69 -25.71
C GLU A 516 -5.68 22.93 -25.96
N LEU A 517 -6.51 23.30 -25.00
CA LEU A 517 -7.40 24.49 -25.11
C LEU A 517 -6.62 25.79 -25.20
N THR A 518 -5.47 25.90 -24.55
CA THR A 518 -4.60 27.08 -24.59
C THR A 518 -4.12 27.45 -26.00
N GLU A 519 -4.14 26.55 -27.00
CA GLU A 519 -3.79 26.81 -28.39
C GLU A 519 -4.90 27.49 -29.22
N LYS A 520 -6.11 27.46 -28.79
CA LYS A 520 -7.30 27.82 -29.59
C LYS A 520 -7.76 29.28 -29.41
N GLY A 521 -6.89 30.20 -28.99
CA GLY A 521 -7.24 31.60 -28.75
C GLY A 521 -7.37 32.43 -30.03
N ASP A 522 -8.33 33.34 -30.09
CA ASP A 522 -8.67 34.24 -31.19
C ASP A 522 -7.67 35.41 -31.38
N GLY A 523 -6.36 35.19 -31.25
CA GLY A 523 -5.35 36.23 -31.39
C GLY A 523 -5.15 37.14 -30.18
N LYS A 524 -5.90 36.99 -29.08
CA LYS A 524 -5.51 37.49 -27.77
C LYS A 524 -4.37 36.63 -27.21
N ALA A 525 -3.54 37.21 -26.34
CA ALA A 525 -2.59 36.39 -25.59
C ALA A 525 -3.37 35.23 -24.93
N ALA A 526 -2.93 33.97 -25.13
CA ALA A 526 -3.69 32.79 -24.71
C ALA A 526 -3.98 32.79 -23.22
N SER A 527 -3.11 33.37 -22.37
CA SER A 527 -3.34 33.57 -20.94
C SER A 527 -4.56 34.41 -20.63
N LEU A 528 -4.73 35.54 -21.33
CA LEU A 528 -5.91 36.40 -21.14
C LEU A 528 -7.18 35.70 -21.61
N TYR A 529 -7.10 34.98 -22.71
CA TYR A 529 -8.25 34.22 -23.22
C TYR A 529 -8.63 33.06 -22.30
N TRP A 530 -7.66 32.40 -21.64
CA TRP A 530 -7.93 31.39 -20.61
C TRP A 530 -8.73 31.98 -19.47
N LYS A 531 -8.26 33.08 -18.89
CA LYS A 531 -8.90 33.81 -17.78
C LYS A 531 -10.31 34.29 -18.13
N ASP A 532 -10.53 34.82 -19.35
CA ASP A 532 -11.78 35.47 -19.72
C ASP A 532 -12.90 34.47 -20.09
N ALA A 533 -12.57 33.37 -20.77
CA ALA A 533 -13.60 32.53 -21.38
C ALA A 533 -13.35 31.01 -21.28
N LEU A 534 -12.11 30.55 -21.52
CA LEU A 534 -11.86 29.12 -21.69
C LEU A 534 -12.02 28.33 -20.40
N TYR A 535 -11.58 28.89 -19.27
CA TYR A 535 -11.68 28.17 -17.99
C TYR A 535 -13.14 27.86 -17.63
N LYS A 536 -14.09 28.77 -17.89
CA LYS A 536 -15.53 28.57 -17.62
C LYS A 536 -16.10 27.41 -18.44
N LYS A 537 -15.84 27.44 -19.76
CA LYS A 537 -16.29 26.35 -20.64
C LYS A 537 -15.66 25.02 -20.26
N HIS A 538 -14.38 25.05 -19.87
CA HIS A 538 -13.69 23.86 -19.41
C HIS A 538 -14.31 23.36 -18.10
N GLU A 539 -14.58 24.25 -17.13
CA GLU A 539 -15.24 23.92 -15.88
C GLU A 539 -16.62 23.32 -16.10
N GLU A 540 -17.47 23.99 -16.87
CA GLU A 540 -18.81 23.50 -17.19
C GLU A 540 -18.77 22.07 -17.78
N HIS A 541 -17.85 21.80 -18.67
CA HIS A 541 -17.69 20.47 -19.25
C HIS A 541 -17.20 19.43 -18.22
N MET A 542 -16.24 19.76 -17.36
CA MET A 542 -15.71 18.85 -16.34
C MET A 542 -16.74 18.56 -15.25
N ILE A 543 -17.46 19.60 -14.81
CA ILE A 543 -18.51 19.46 -13.80
C ILE A 543 -19.71 18.69 -14.36
N ASP A 544 -20.14 18.96 -15.59
CA ASP A 544 -21.23 18.21 -16.23
C ASP A 544 -20.89 16.69 -16.33
N MET A 545 -19.65 16.37 -16.65
CA MET A 545 -19.18 14.99 -16.71
C MET A 545 -19.24 14.30 -15.32
N LEU A 546 -18.77 14.97 -14.27
CA LEU A 546 -18.87 14.50 -12.89
C LEU A 546 -20.32 14.36 -12.42
N CYS A 547 -21.15 15.39 -12.68
CA CYS A 547 -22.56 15.37 -12.32
C CYS A 547 -23.33 14.22 -12.98
N ARG A 548 -23.14 13.99 -14.28
CA ARG A 548 -23.79 12.86 -14.98
C ARG A 548 -23.37 11.51 -14.43
N ALA A 549 -22.13 11.37 -13.97
CA ALA A 549 -21.66 10.14 -13.36
C ALA A 549 -22.20 9.94 -11.95
N CYS A 550 -22.23 11.00 -11.13
CA CYS A 550 -22.68 10.96 -9.74
C CYS A 550 -24.21 10.93 -9.61
N TYR A 551 -24.91 11.66 -10.49
CA TYR A 551 -26.38 11.80 -10.47
C TYR A 551 -26.97 11.38 -11.84
N PRO A 552 -26.95 10.08 -12.17
CA PRO A 552 -27.55 9.63 -13.42
C PRO A 552 -29.03 9.97 -13.42
N LYS A 553 -29.49 10.71 -14.45
CA LYS A 553 -30.94 10.94 -14.63
C LYS A 553 -31.63 9.59 -14.73
N GLU A 554 -32.62 9.35 -13.88
CA GLU A 554 -33.49 8.18 -14.01
C GLU A 554 -34.03 8.13 -15.46
N LYS A 555 -33.85 6.98 -16.10
CA LYS A 555 -34.33 6.73 -17.46
C LYS A 555 -35.79 6.42 -17.48
#